data_54a4edc25e76f01dd8b3c55e6014ef7a
#
_entry.id   54a4edc25e76f01dd8b3c55e6014ef7a
#
_cell.length_a   1.000
_cell.length_b   1.000
_cell.length_c   1.000
_cell.angle_alpha   90.00
_cell.angle_beta   90.00
_cell.angle_gamma   90.00
#
_symmetry.space_group_name_H-M   'P 1'
#
loop_
_entity.id
_entity.type
_entity.pdbx_description
1 polymer ?
#
loop_
_entity_poly.entity_id
_entity_poly.type
_entity_poly.pdbx_seq_one_letter_code
_entity_poly.pdbx_strand_id
1 'polypeptide(L)'
;GFQRIPYFGFYAIPVIAELGLPAYGHSALPLPPKFGITFEDLLVNHYQVAQSGNGEKRIKQIQDSHFGYINTGDALPALENLRSIRSEIVKRPMLATLEKILMPLQADGQSFIATTYFHRGYEVSLTEIGKRSQFDRVIVGNGMEGTTLFGVHKEAKVFIQDGNKETQSRSLKYSEMFQEGTAKQILESHEALKEIES
;
A
#
# COMPACT_ATOMS: atom_id res chain seq x y z
N GLY A 1 7.34 5.42 3.61
CA GLY A 1 8.04 5.30 2.34
C GLY A 1 9.09 4.20 2.38
N PHE A 2 9.54 3.76 1.24
CA PHE A 2 10.47 2.65 1.05
C PHE A 2 11.78 3.18 0.46
N GLN A 3 12.92 2.65 0.91
CA GLN A 3 14.23 3.13 0.50
C GLN A 3 15.05 2.07 -0.25
N ARG A 4 14.74 0.78 -0.04
CA ARG A 4 15.57 -0.34 -0.50
C ARG A 4 14.90 -1.21 -1.55
N ILE A 5 13.58 -1.10 -1.69
CA ILE A 5 12.79 -1.99 -2.53
C ILE A 5 11.94 -1.13 -3.45
N PRO A 6 11.93 -1.40 -4.77
CA PRO A 6 11.05 -0.71 -5.71
C PRO A 6 9.60 -0.79 -5.28
N TYR A 7 8.84 0.30 -5.50
CA TYR A 7 7.47 0.41 -5.01
C TYR A 7 6.47 -0.18 -6.00
N PHE A 8 6.58 -1.48 -6.28
CA PHE A 8 5.71 -2.18 -7.24
C PHE A 8 4.22 -2.10 -6.90
N GLY A 9 3.87 -1.89 -5.64
CA GLY A 9 2.47 -1.64 -5.26
C GLY A 9 1.81 -0.50 -6.02
N PHE A 10 2.59 0.51 -6.42
CA PHE A 10 2.12 1.60 -7.25
C PHE A 10 1.63 1.10 -8.62
N TYR A 11 2.42 0.26 -9.27
CA TYR A 11 2.12 -0.27 -10.59
C TYR A 11 1.10 -1.42 -10.57
N ALA A 12 0.88 -2.05 -9.43
CA ALA A 12 -0.12 -3.10 -9.29
C ALA A 12 -1.57 -2.57 -9.39
N ILE A 13 -1.79 -1.29 -9.05
CA ILE A 13 -3.14 -0.70 -9.04
C ILE A 13 -3.79 -0.70 -10.43
N PRO A 14 -3.17 -0.18 -11.50
CA PRO A 14 -3.76 -0.26 -12.83
C PRO A 14 -3.91 -1.71 -13.33
N VAL A 15 -3.00 -2.62 -12.95
CA VAL A 15 -3.14 -4.04 -13.30
C VAL A 15 -4.37 -4.66 -12.65
N ILE A 16 -4.66 -4.35 -11.40
CA ILE A 16 -5.86 -4.80 -10.71
C ILE A 16 -7.12 -4.25 -11.39
N ALA A 17 -7.09 -2.99 -11.82
CA ALA A 17 -8.19 -2.37 -12.55
C ALA A 17 -8.44 -3.06 -13.90
N GLU A 18 -7.41 -3.39 -14.66
CA GLU A 18 -7.50 -4.16 -15.92
C GLU A 18 -8.07 -5.57 -15.71
N LEU A 19 -7.88 -6.14 -14.52
CA LEU A 19 -8.52 -7.42 -14.14
C LEU A 19 -10.00 -7.27 -13.73
N GLY A 20 -10.57 -6.08 -13.87
CA GLY A 20 -11.97 -5.78 -13.62
C GLY A 20 -12.32 -5.40 -12.18
N LEU A 21 -11.33 -5.11 -11.35
CA LEU A 21 -11.52 -4.65 -9.96
C LEU A 21 -11.07 -3.19 -9.85
N PRO A 22 -11.98 -2.22 -9.74
CA PRO A 22 -11.60 -0.84 -9.50
C PRO A 22 -10.70 -0.72 -8.28
N ALA A 23 -9.57 -0.04 -8.42
CA ALA A 23 -8.55 0.02 -7.40
C ALA A 23 -7.91 1.41 -7.28
N TYR A 24 -7.60 1.81 -6.06
CA TYR A 24 -6.82 3.03 -5.83
C TYR A 24 -5.79 2.84 -4.73
N GLY A 25 -4.69 3.57 -4.85
CA GLY A 25 -3.72 3.71 -3.78
C GLY A 25 -3.93 5.01 -3.02
N HIS A 26 -3.55 5.03 -1.74
CA HIS A 26 -3.55 6.27 -0.98
C HIS A 26 -2.25 6.41 -0.18
N SER A 27 -1.77 7.63 -0.11
CA SER A 27 -0.64 8.00 0.73
C SER A 27 -0.58 9.52 0.91
N ALA A 28 0.38 9.98 1.71
CA ALA A 28 0.80 11.37 1.77
C ALA A 28 2.28 11.46 1.36
N LEU A 29 2.81 12.68 1.25
CA LEU A 29 4.26 12.90 1.07
C LEU A 29 5.06 12.28 2.21
N PRO A 30 6.32 11.93 1.98
CA PRO A 30 7.16 11.26 2.97
C PRO A 30 7.26 12.02 4.30
N LEU A 31 7.43 11.25 5.38
CA LEU A 31 7.63 11.74 6.73
C LEU A 31 8.79 11.00 7.41
N PRO A 32 9.42 11.62 8.44
CA PRO A 32 10.42 10.96 9.25
C PRO A 32 9.92 9.61 9.80
N PRO A 33 10.80 8.71 10.20
CA PRO A 33 12.27 8.79 10.18
C PRO A 33 12.91 8.39 8.85
N LYS A 34 12.17 7.79 7.92
CA LYS A 34 12.76 7.18 6.72
C LYS A 34 12.75 8.07 5.48
N PHE A 35 11.78 8.98 5.37
CA PHE A 35 11.56 9.78 4.15
C PHE A 35 11.61 8.97 2.84
N GLY A 36 11.16 7.72 2.89
CA GLY A 36 11.19 6.86 1.72
C GLY A 36 10.04 7.13 0.76
N ILE A 37 10.11 6.58 -0.44
CA ILE A 37 9.16 6.76 -1.54
C ILE A 37 7.74 6.38 -1.12
N THR A 38 6.78 7.21 -1.50
CA THR A 38 5.32 6.98 -1.31
C THR A 38 4.62 7.05 -2.67
N PHE A 39 3.34 6.69 -2.74
CA PHE A 39 2.54 6.87 -3.96
C PHE A 39 2.48 8.34 -4.38
N GLU A 40 2.26 9.24 -3.42
CA GLU A 40 2.19 10.67 -3.70
C GLU A 40 3.53 11.21 -4.21
N ASP A 41 4.65 10.74 -3.65
CA ASP A 41 5.99 11.11 -4.08
C ASP A 41 6.26 10.67 -5.53
N LEU A 42 5.88 9.45 -5.90
CA LEU A 42 5.96 8.97 -7.28
C LEU A 42 5.13 9.83 -8.23
N LEU A 43 3.89 10.14 -7.87
CA LEU A 43 3.03 10.96 -8.73
C LEU A 43 3.61 12.36 -8.95
N VAL A 44 4.02 13.02 -7.87
CA VAL A 44 4.43 14.43 -7.90
C VAL A 44 5.84 14.60 -8.44
N ASN A 45 6.80 13.85 -7.90
CA ASN A 45 8.21 14.08 -8.18
C ASN A 45 8.74 13.26 -9.36
N HIS A 46 8.21 12.05 -9.55
CA HIS A 46 8.67 11.20 -10.65
C HIS A 46 7.83 11.39 -11.91
N TYR A 47 6.52 11.29 -11.81
CA TYR A 47 5.62 11.44 -12.97
C TYR A 47 5.18 12.89 -13.22
N GLN A 48 5.56 13.83 -12.37
CA GLN A 48 5.24 15.26 -12.49
C GLN A 48 3.74 15.52 -12.69
N VAL A 49 2.90 14.64 -12.14
CA VAL A 49 1.47 14.85 -12.10
C VAL A 49 1.21 15.98 -11.13
N ALA A 50 0.78 17.14 -11.65
CA ALA A 50 0.52 18.30 -10.84
C ALA A 50 -0.37 17.92 -9.64
N GLN A 51 0.02 18.35 -8.45
CA GLN A 51 -0.85 18.37 -7.26
C GLN A 51 -2.00 19.35 -7.53
N SER A 52 -2.80 19.11 -8.52
CA SER A 52 -4.02 19.87 -8.69
C SER A 52 -4.94 19.44 -7.55
N GLY A 53 -4.86 20.17 -6.45
CA GLY A 53 -5.53 19.96 -5.19
C GLY A 53 -7.05 19.96 -5.23
N ASN A 54 -7.62 19.21 -6.12
CA ASN A 54 -9.02 18.96 -6.16
C ASN A 54 -9.26 17.46 -6.06
N GLY A 55 -9.50 16.99 -4.82
CA GLY A 55 -9.90 15.62 -4.55
C GLY A 55 -11.02 15.14 -5.47
N GLU A 56 -11.94 16.02 -5.85
CA GLU A 56 -13.03 15.75 -6.79
C GLU A 56 -12.52 15.30 -8.18
N LYS A 57 -11.47 15.93 -8.70
CA LYS A 57 -10.89 15.55 -9.99
C LYS A 57 -10.26 14.16 -9.91
N ARG A 58 -9.58 13.84 -8.82
CA ARG A 58 -8.99 12.51 -8.60
C ARG A 58 -10.07 11.45 -8.43
N ILE A 59 -11.14 11.75 -7.70
CA ILE A 59 -12.32 10.88 -7.57
C ILE A 59 -12.93 10.61 -8.94
N LYS A 60 -13.18 11.65 -9.73
CA LYS A 60 -13.71 11.51 -11.08
C LYS A 60 -12.79 10.67 -11.98
N GLN A 61 -11.48 10.89 -11.91
CA GLN A 61 -10.51 10.07 -12.64
C GLN A 61 -10.62 8.59 -12.25
N ILE A 62 -10.74 8.27 -10.96
CA ILE A 62 -10.89 6.88 -10.50
C ILE A 62 -12.21 6.30 -11.01
N GLN A 63 -13.29 7.06 -11.04
CA GLN A 63 -14.57 6.62 -11.57
C GLN A 63 -14.50 6.32 -13.08
N ASP A 64 -13.79 7.17 -13.83
CA ASP A 64 -13.70 7.06 -15.30
C ASP A 64 -12.71 5.96 -15.74
N SER A 65 -11.57 5.81 -15.03
CA SER A 65 -10.49 4.89 -15.40
C SER A 65 -10.44 3.61 -14.58
N HIS A 66 -11.26 3.49 -13.55
CA HIS A 66 -11.27 2.41 -12.55
C HIS A 66 -9.98 2.26 -11.74
N PHE A 67 -9.03 3.19 -11.88
CA PHE A 67 -7.85 3.22 -11.01
C PHE A 67 -7.40 4.64 -10.69
N GLY A 68 -6.62 4.80 -9.63
CA GLY A 68 -6.01 6.09 -9.29
C GLY A 68 -5.34 6.13 -7.93
N TYR A 69 -5.07 7.35 -7.50
CA TYR A 69 -4.33 7.60 -6.26
C TYR A 69 -4.96 8.79 -5.52
N ILE A 70 -5.04 8.67 -4.19
CA ILE A 70 -5.62 9.70 -3.33
C ILE A 70 -4.59 10.17 -2.33
N ASN A 71 -4.41 11.48 -2.23
CA ASN A 71 -3.62 12.07 -1.16
C ASN A 71 -4.39 11.95 0.16
N THR A 72 -3.78 11.31 1.14
CA THR A 72 -4.40 11.10 2.46
C THR A 72 -4.64 12.41 3.19
N GLY A 73 -3.79 13.43 2.99
CA GLY A 73 -3.95 14.75 3.57
C GLY A 73 -5.17 15.49 3.03
N ASP A 74 -5.45 15.36 1.72
CA ASP A 74 -6.66 15.95 1.11
C ASP A 74 -7.93 15.27 1.63
N ALA A 75 -7.89 13.94 1.77
CA ALA A 75 -9.02 13.17 2.27
C ALA A 75 -9.27 13.37 3.78
N LEU A 76 -8.21 13.55 4.55
CA LEU A 76 -8.23 13.69 6.01
C LEU A 76 -7.32 14.84 6.47
N PRO A 77 -7.75 16.10 6.31
CA PRO A 77 -6.95 17.29 6.67
C PRO A 77 -6.47 17.30 8.13
N ALA A 78 -7.23 16.66 9.02
CA ALA A 78 -6.85 16.53 10.42
C ALA A 78 -5.50 15.79 10.63
N LEU A 79 -5.19 14.81 9.76
CA LEU A 79 -3.89 14.12 9.79
C LEU A 79 -2.77 14.98 9.21
N GLU A 80 -3.05 15.75 8.18
CA GLU A 80 -2.08 16.68 7.60
C GLU A 80 -1.71 17.80 8.58
N ASN A 81 -2.64 18.29 9.37
CA ASN A 81 -2.40 19.26 10.44
C ASN A 81 -1.43 18.76 11.52
N LEU A 82 -1.25 17.43 11.64
CA LEU A 82 -0.28 16.83 12.56
C LEU A 82 1.12 16.67 11.94
N ARG A 83 1.33 17.04 10.69
CA ARG A 83 2.60 16.81 9.96
C ARG A 83 3.79 17.47 10.64
N SER A 84 3.66 18.72 11.10
CA SER A 84 4.73 19.45 11.80
C SER A 84 5.17 18.71 13.06
N ILE A 85 4.22 18.36 13.91
CA ILE A 85 4.46 17.62 15.17
C ILE A 85 5.12 16.26 14.87
N ARG A 86 4.65 15.56 13.84
CA ARG A 86 5.23 14.28 13.44
C ARG A 86 6.65 14.40 12.93
N SER A 87 6.97 15.51 12.27
CA SER A 87 8.33 15.82 11.82
C SER A 87 9.28 16.09 12.97
N GLU A 88 8.81 16.76 14.02
CA GLU A 88 9.57 17.05 15.24
C GLU A 88 9.83 15.79 16.07
N ILE A 89 8.85 14.89 16.19
CA ILE A 89 9.01 13.62 16.92
C ILE A 89 10.07 12.72 16.30
N VAL A 90 10.29 12.80 14.99
CA VAL A 90 11.25 12.01 14.20
C VAL A 90 11.06 10.49 14.28
N LYS A 91 10.24 9.99 15.18
CA LYS A 91 9.91 8.57 15.33
C LYS A 91 8.64 8.21 14.56
N ARG A 92 8.47 6.93 14.24
CA ARG A 92 7.25 6.44 13.62
C ARG A 92 6.13 6.32 14.66
N PRO A 93 5.13 7.23 14.67
CA PRO A 93 4.02 7.15 15.60
C PRO A 93 3.03 6.06 15.18
N MET A 94 2.12 5.68 16.09
CA MET A 94 1.00 4.76 15.81
C MET A 94 0.16 5.22 14.62
N LEU A 95 0.00 6.53 14.42
CA LEU A 95 -0.70 7.12 13.28
C LEU A 95 -0.23 6.58 11.93
N ALA A 96 1.07 6.31 11.76
CA ALA A 96 1.61 5.71 10.54
C ALA A 96 1.10 4.28 10.27
N THR A 97 0.59 3.61 11.27
CA THR A 97 -0.08 2.31 11.11
C THR A 97 -1.56 2.50 10.76
N LEU A 98 -2.22 3.42 11.43
CA LEU A 98 -3.64 3.75 11.17
C LEU A 98 -3.84 4.28 9.76
N GLU A 99 -2.94 5.13 9.27
CA GLU A 99 -2.97 5.66 7.90
C GLU A 99 -2.99 4.58 6.80
N LYS A 100 -2.47 3.40 7.08
CA LYS A 100 -2.50 2.28 6.12
C LYS A 100 -3.90 1.69 5.91
N ILE A 101 -4.82 1.92 6.83
CA ILE A 101 -6.15 1.31 6.85
C ILE A 101 -7.23 2.41 6.83
N LEU A 102 -6.95 3.50 6.17
CA LEU A 102 -7.95 4.53 5.91
C LEU A 102 -8.79 4.12 4.70
N MET A 103 -10.04 4.55 4.70
CA MET A 103 -10.97 4.43 3.59
C MET A 103 -11.30 5.83 3.06
N PRO A 104 -10.38 6.47 2.29
CA PRO A 104 -10.61 7.80 1.74
C PRO A 104 -11.77 7.85 0.75
N LEU A 105 -12.06 6.74 0.09
CA LEU A 105 -13.25 6.55 -0.75
C LEU A 105 -13.96 5.27 -0.34
N GLN A 106 -15.27 5.37 -0.24
CA GLN A 106 -16.16 4.24 -0.02
C GLN A 106 -16.87 3.90 -1.34
N ALA A 107 -16.90 2.62 -1.69
CA ALA A 107 -17.68 2.15 -2.84
C ALA A 107 -19.17 2.03 -2.48
N ASP A 108 -20.05 2.14 -3.48
CA ASP A 108 -21.47 1.82 -3.32
C ASP A 108 -21.71 0.31 -3.08
N GLY A 109 -20.76 -0.52 -3.52
CA GLY A 109 -20.72 -1.95 -3.30
C GLY A 109 -19.77 -2.34 -2.17
N GLN A 110 -18.99 -3.40 -2.40
CA GLN A 110 -18.04 -3.90 -1.42
C GLN A 110 -16.71 -3.13 -1.47
N SER A 111 -16.17 -2.86 -0.29
CA SER A 111 -14.88 -2.18 -0.11
C SER A 111 -13.84 -3.14 0.46
N PHE A 112 -12.75 -3.32 -0.27
CA PHE A 112 -11.64 -4.20 0.11
C PHE A 112 -10.38 -3.40 0.36
N ILE A 113 -9.56 -3.87 1.29
CA ILE A 113 -8.22 -3.32 1.50
C ILE A 113 -7.16 -4.40 1.46
N ALA A 114 -6.07 -4.13 0.76
CA ALA A 114 -4.84 -4.92 0.81
C ALA A 114 -3.73 -4.07 1.41
N THR A 115 -3.16 -4.51 2.52
CA THR A 115 -2.07 -3.84 3.21
C THR A 115 -1.02 -4.83 3.70
N THR A 116 0.08 -4.34 4.22
CA THR A 116 1.17 -5.19 4.66
C THR A 116 1.76 -4.75 5.98
N TYR A 117 2.42 -5.70 6.64
CA TYR A 117 3.17 -5.49 7.86
C TYR A 117 4.59 -6.04 7.71
N PHE A 118 5.48 -5.60 8.58
CA PHE A 118 6.84 -6.10 8.68
C PHE A 118 7.11 -6.80 10.00
N HIS A 119 6.70 -6.19 11.11
CA HIS A 119 6.92 -6.75 12.44
C HIS A 119 5.78 -7.70 12.83
N ARG A 120 6.15 -8.86 13.38
CA ARG A 120 5.22 -9.86 13.89
C ARG A 120 4.26 -9.25 14.94
N GLY A 121 2.99 -9.64 14.89
CA GLY A 121 1.92 -9.16 15.76
C GLY A 121 1.07 -8.04 15.16
N TYR A 122 1.59 -7.33 14.14
CA TYR A 122 0.81 -6.28 13.47
C TYR A 122 -0.33 -6.84 12.61
N GLU A 123 -0.24 -8.10 12.19
CA GLU A 123 -1.31 -8.78 11.45
C GLU A 123 -2.64 -8.74 12.20
N VAL A 124 -2.61 -9.01 13.51
CA VAL A 124 -3.81 -9.00 14.37
C VAL A 124 -4.38 -7.59 14.47
N SER A 125 -3.52 -6.60 14.73
CA SER A 125 -3.95 -5.20 14.85
C SER A 125 -4.53 -4.67 13.54
N LEU A 126 -3.89 -4.97 12.41
CA LEU A 126 -4.32 -4.48 11.10
C LEU A 126 -5.64 -5.11 10.65
N THR A 127 -5.82 -6.41 10.86
CA THR A 127 -7.10 -7.08 10.55
C THR A 127 -8.23 -6.55 11.42
N GLU A 128 -8.00 -6.36 12.72
CA GLU A 128 -9.01 -5.84 13.64
C GLU A 128 -9.38 -4.38 13.35
N ILE A 129 -8.39 -3.52 13.07
CA ILE A 129 -8.65 -2.12 12.68
C ILE A 129 -9.43 -2.09 11.36
N GLY A 130 -9.00 -2.86 10.36
CA GLY A 130 -9.68 -2.92 9.07
C GLY A 130 -11.14 -3.37 9.18
N LYS A 131 -11.42 -4.36 10.02
CA LYS A 131 -12.77 -4.79 10.34
C LYS A 131 -13.61 -3.67 10.95
N ARG A 132 -13.05 -2.94 11.93
CA ARG A 132 -13.72 -1.79 12.57
C ARG A 132 -13.89 -0.60 11.63
N SER A 133 -13.05 -0.49 10.60
CA SER A 133 -13.15 0.52 9.55
C SER A 133 -14.15 0.18 8.44
N GLN A 134 -14.98 -0.84 8.65
CA GLN A 134 -16.09 -1.23 7.76
C GLN A 134 -15.66 -1.72 6.37
N PHE A 135 -14.43 -2.23 6.24
CA PHE A 135 -14.07 -2.98 5.05
C PHE A 135 -14.75 -4.35 5.03
N ASP A 136 -15.32 -4.71 3.89
CA ASP A 136 -15.93 -6.04 3.67
C ASP A 136 -14.87 -7.13 3.66
N ARG A 137 -13.66 -6.81 3.17
CA ARG A 137 -12.51 -7.70 3.21
C ARG A 137 -11.22 -6.95 3.51
N VAL A 138 -10.45 -7.51 4.44
CA VAL A 138 -9.13 -7.01 4.81
C VAL A 138 -8.09 -8.08 4.50
N ILE A 139 -7.11 -7.75 3.68
CA ILE A 139 -6.01 -8.63 3.31
C ILE A 139 -4.72 -8.03 3.88
N VAL A 140 -4.05 -8.78 4.74
CA VAL A 140 -2.84 -8.32 5.44
C VAL A 140 -1.69 -9.29 5.18
N GLY A 141 -0.69 -8.86 4.44
CA GLY A 141 0.45 -9.69 4.07
C GLY A 141 1.74 -9.36 4.82
N ASN A 142 2.60 -10.36 5.05
CA ASN A 142 3.95 -10.16 5.56
C ASN A 142 4.90 -9.72 4.44
N GLY A 143 4.89 -8.43 4.13
CA GLY A 143 5.70 -7.86 3.05
C GLY A 143 7.13 -7.52 3.47
N MET A 144 8.03 -7.48 2.49
CA MET A 144 9.41 -7.02 2.69
C MET A 144 9.40 -5.52 3.04
N GLU A 145 10.04 -5.12 4.13
CA GLU A 145 10.04 -3.75 4.66
C GLU A 145 8.64 -3.13 4.82
N GLY A 146 7.57 -3.93 4.83
CA GLY A 146 6.18 -3.46 4.85
C GLY A 146 5.66 -3.00 3.47
N THR A 147 6.35 -3.35 2.39
CA THR A 147 5.86 -3.22 1.01
C THR A 147 4.85 -4.31 0.68
N THR A 148 4.14 -4.17 -0.43
CA THR A 148 3.25 -5.22 -0.95
C THR A 148 4.01 -6.38 -1.63
N LEU A 149 5.34 -6.37 -1.60
CA LEU A 149 6.17 -7.44 -2.13
C LEU A 149 6.43 -8.51 -1.09
N PHE A 150 6.27 -9.75 -1.49
CA PHE A 150 6.64 -10.91 -0.70
C PHE A 150 8.05 -11.38 -1.07
N GLY A 151 8.83 -11.74 -0.05
CA GLY A 151 10.18 -12.26 -0.28
C GLY A 151 10.13 -13.66 -0.86
N VAL A 152 10.84 -13.88 -1.96
CA VAL A 152 10.96 -15.21 -2.59
C VAL A 152 11.79 -16.22 -1.78
N HIS A 153 12.57 -15.72 -0.82
CA HIS A 153 13.46 -16.54 0.02
C HIS A 153 12.77 -17.15 1.23
N LYS A 154 11.53 -16.83 1.47
CA LYS A 154 10.75 -17.34 2.60
C LYS A 154 9.27 -17.44 2.25
N GLU A 155 8.58 -18.32 2.97
CA GLU A 155 7.12 -18.39 2.96
C GLU A 155 6.50 -17.07 3.42
N ALA A 156 5.62 -16.51 2.62
CA ALA A 156 4.86 -15.32 2.99
C ALA A 156 3.52 -15.72 3.61
N LYS A 157 3.16 -15.08 4.72
CA LYS A 157 1.85 -15.27 5.36
C LYS A 157 0.91 -14.14 4.97
N VAL A 158 -0.29 -14.53 4.57
CA VAL A 158 -1.39 -13.61 4.26
C VAL A 158 -2.56 -13.94 5.16
N PHE A 159 -3.09 -12.93 5.82
CA PHE A 159 -4.27 -13.00 6.67
C PHE A 159 -5.44 -12.35 5.95
N ILE A 160 -6.57 -13.02 5.92
CA ILE A 160 -7.77 -12.58 5.24
C ILE A 160 -8.91 -12.54 6.26
N GLN A 161 -9.49 -11.37 6.41
CA GLN A 161 -10.65 -11.12 7.25
C GLN A 161 -11.85 -10.76 6.37
N ASP A 162 -12.86 -11.58 6.33
CA ASP A 162 -14.11 -11.36 5.60
C ASP A 162 -15.21 -10.92 6.56
N GLY A 163 -15.55 -9.64 6.54
CA GLY A 163 -16.60 -9.08 7.40
C GLY A 163 -16.41 -9.45 8.86
N ASN A 164 -17.39 -10.13 9.45
CA ASN A 164 -17.35 -10.59 10.85
C ASN A 164 -16.87 -12.04 11.02
N LYS A 165 -16.44 -12.71 9.95
CA LYS A 165 -15.94 -14.08 10.03
C LYS A 165 -14.60 -14.14 10.78
N GLU A 166 -14.21 -15.33 11.16
CA GLU A 166 -12.88 -15.58 11.73
C GLU A 166 -11.78 -15.31 10.71
N THR A 167 -10.68 -14.70 11.16
CA THR A 167 -9.54 -14.41 10.29
C THR A 167 -8.88 -15.69 9.81
N GLN A 168 -8.81 -15.87 8.51
CA GLN A 168 -8.12 -16.99 7.89
C GLN A 168 -6.67 -16.61 7.62
N SER A 169 -5.74 -17.56 7.75
CA SER A 169 -4.38 -17.39 7.31
C SER A 169 -4.05 -18.32 6.15
N ARG A 170 -3.30 -17.82 5.18
CA ARG A 170 -2.76 -18.60 4.07
C ARG A 170 -1.27 -18.38 3.97
N SER A 171 -0.56 -19.44 3.62
CA SER A 171 0.85 -19.39 3.30
C SER A 171 1.03 -19.37 1.79
N LEU A 172 1.82 -18.42 1.31
CA LEU A 172 2.23 -18.34 -0.09
C LEU A 172 3.68 -18.78 -0.18
N LYS A 173 3.90 -19.90 -0.87
CA LYS A 173 5.25 -20.40 -1.12
C LYS A 173 5.67 -20.02 -2.53
N TYR A 174 6.90 -19.57 -2.66
CA TYR A 174 7.47 -19.21 -3.94
C TYR A 174 7.36 -20.34 -4.97
N SER A 175 7.66 -21.57 -4.56
CA SER A 175 7.57 -22.77 -5.40
C SER A 175 6.18 -23.08 -5.96
N GLU A 176 5.14 -22.57 -5.33
CA GLU A 176 3.75 -22.72 -5.79
C GLU A 176 3.37 -21.64 -6.83
N MET A 177 4.12 -20.54 -6.88
CA MET A 177 3.82 -19.39 -7.73
C MET A 177 4.70 -19.33 -8.98
N PHE A 178 5.92 -19.87 -8.92
CA PHE A 178 6.92 -19.75 -9.97
C PHE A 178 7.68 -21.07 -10.17
N GLN A 179 8.13 -21.31 -11.40
CA GLN A 179 9.00 -22.44 -11.70
C GLN A 179 10.41 -22.21 -11.12
N GLU A 180 11.09 -23.29 -10.80
CA GLU A 180 12.46 -23.27 -10.25
C GLU A 180 13.41 -22.53 -11.22
N GLY A 181 14.23 -21.63 -10.71
CA GLY A 181 15.13 -20.78 -11.50
C GLY A 181 14.66 -19.34 -11.73
N THR A 182 13.35 -19.08 -11.72
CA THR A 182 12.79 -17.73 -11.97
C THR A 182 13.13 -16.73 -10.85
N ALA A 183 13.36 -17.21 -9.63
CA ALA A 183 13.70 -16.36 -8.49
C ALA A 183 15.01 -15.59 -8.67
N LYS A 184 16.02 -16.26 -9.20
CA LYS A 184 17.34 -15.64 -9.43
C LYS A 184 17.26 -14.58 -10.52
N GLN A 185 16.51 -14.86 -11.60
CA GLN A 185 16.29 -13.90 -12.68
C GLN A 185 15.50 -12.66 -12.23
N ILE A 186 14.52 -12.83 -11.35
CA ILE A 186 13.77 -11.71 -10.76
C ILE A 186 14.68 -10.87 -9.86
N LEU A 187 15.57 -11.47 -9.09
CA LEU A 187 16.53 -10.74 -8.26
C LEU A 187 17.57 -9.99 -9.10
N GLU A 188 18.08 -10.60 -10.16
CA GLU A 188 19.02 -10.00 -11.11
C GLU A 188 18.36 -8.84 -11.88
N SER A 189 17.12 -8.99 -12.31
CA SER A 189 16.36 -7.90 -12.93
C SER A 189 16.01 -6.78 -11.94
N HIS A 190 15.92 -7.08 -10.66
CA HIS A 190 15.71 -6.11 -9.59
C HIS A 190 16.96 -5.24 -9.34
N GLU A 191 18.14 -5.83 -9.45
CA GLU A 191 19.42 -5.10 -9.39
C GLU A 191 19.59 -4.21 -10.63
N ALA A 192 19.24 -4.72 -11.81
CA ALA A 192 19.28 -3.95 -13.06
C ALA A 192 18.28 -2.78 -13.06
N LEU A 193 17.10 -2.92 -12.45
CA LEU A 193 16.14 -1.81 -12.31
C LEU A 193 16.64 -0.72 -11.35
N LYS A 194 17.41 -1.07 -10.33
CA LYS A 194 18.04 -0.06 -9.45
C LYS A 194 19.10 0.77 -10.16
N GLU A 195 19.80 0.17 -11.11
CA GLU A 195 20.80 0.90 -11.94
C GLU A 195 20.14 1.84 -12.95
N ILE A 196 18.90 1.57 -13.38
CA ILE A 196 18.15 2.44 -14.28
C ILE A 196 17.52 3.63 -13.53
N GLU A 197 17.23 3.46 -12.23
CA GLU A 197 16.63 4.50 -11.37
C GLU A 197 17.69 5.36 -10.64
N SER A 198 18.97 5.04 -10.75
CA SER A 198 20.09 5.81 -10.19
C SER A 198 20.68 6.80 -11.20
#